data_70d17aca5bde3d34b0a909208bcf97f4
#
_entry.id   70d17aca5bde3d34b0a909208bcf97f4
#
_cell.length_a   1.000
_cell.length_b   1.000
_cell.length_c   1.000
_cell.angle_alpha   90.00
_cell.angle_beta   90.00
_cell.angle_gamma   90.00
#
_symmetry.space_group_name_H-M   'P 1'
#
loop_
_entity.id
_entity.type
_entity.pdbx_description
1 polymer ?
#
loop_
_entity_poly.entity_id
_entity_poly.type
_entity_poly.pdbx_seq_one_letter_code
_entity_poly.pdbx_strand_id
1 'polypeptide(L)'
;MKASLLLIGLLSAGVALAAPPAPKKQGIEGKDYKWNAEGGEKSEALKMKGDKKRGEEAYEVCGACHLPSGAGRPDGTFPQLAGQHTTVLIKQMADIRAGLRDNPTMYPFAATLTDPQELADAAAYIEALCIPVDHGKYDGADAAAKVAQGKELYEKQCLECHGKTGEGNKEKFYPVIAGQHYKYLLRQMTEIRDGHRRNANPDMVKVIKPYTNDQLVAISAYQSSLVMPGAMCKPKAGAAKKK
;
A
#
# COMPACT_ATOMS: atom_id res chain seq x y z
N MET A 1 -3.19 64.85 -24.84
CA MET A 1 -4.20 63.96 -24.19
C MET A 1 -3.71 62.51 -24.30
N LYS A 2 -3.20 61.94 -23.19
CA LYS A 2 -2.70 60.57 -23.14
C LYS A 2 -3.78 59.71 -22.44
N ALA A 3 -4.40 58.79 -23.16
CA ALA A 3 -5.35 57.84 -22.59
C ALA A 3 -4.58 56.63 -22.09
N SER A 4 -4.60 56.40 -20.74
CA SER A 4 -4.08 55.17 -20.13
C SER A 4 -5.17 54.12 -20.11
N LEU A 5 -4.98 53.01 -20.87
CA LEU A 5 -5.80 51.82 -20.75
C LEU A 5 -5.35 51.02 -19.51
N LEU A 6 -6.21 50.89 -18.50
CA LEU A 6 -6.07 49.94 -17.41
C LEU A 6 -6.55 48.56 -17.89
N LEU A 7 -5.64 47.60 -18.02
CA LEU A 7 -5.99 46.19 -18.17
C LEU A 7 -6.36 45.62 -16.80
N ILE A 8 -7.63 45.34 -16.57
CA ILE A 8 -8.10 44.59 -15.42
C ILE A 8 -7.97 43.08 -15.75
N GLY A 9 -6.93 42.45 -15.22
CA GLY A 9 -6.76 41.00 -15.29
C GLY A 9 -7.75 40.31 -14.37
N LEU A 10 -8.74 39.62 -14.93
CA LEU A 10 -9.58 38.67 -14.17
C LEU A 10 -8.73 37.45 -13.79
N LEU A 11 -8.30 37.34 -12.53
CA LEU A 11 -7.85 36.09 -11.97
C LEU A 11 -9.07 35.18 -11.75
N SER A 12 -9.30 34.26 -12.64
CA SER A 12 -10.22 33.14 -12.41
C SER A 12 -9.57 32.16 -11.42
N ALA A 13 -9.90 32.27 -10.14
CA ALA A 13 -9.59 31.25 -9.15
C ALA A 13 -10.41 30.00 -9.49
N GLY A 14 -9.79 29.04 -10.17
CA GLY A 14 -10.36 27.72 -10.38
C GLY A 14 -10.53 27.01 -9.03
N VAL A 15 -11.78 26.88 -8.58
CA VAL A 15 -12.12 26.02 -7.44
C VAL A 15 -11.89 24.58 -7.89
N ALA A 16 -10.79 23.97 -7.44
CA ALA A 16 -10.58 22.56 -7.59
C ALA A 16 -11.66 21.82 -6.76
N LEU A 17 -12.70 21.36 -7.43
CA LEU A 17 -13.70 20.49 -6.81
C LEU A 17 -13.01 19.18 -6.44
N ALA A 18 -12.82 18.95 -5.14
CA ALA A 18 -12.36 17.66 -4.65
C ALA A 18 -13.33 16.55 -5.09
N ALA A 19 -12.80 15.45 -5.62
CA ALA A 19 -13.62 14.30 -5.98
C ALA A 19 -14.43 13.85 -4.75
N PRO A 20 -15.70 13.43 -4.94
CA PRO A 20 -16.51 12.95 -3.83
C PRO A 20 -15.86 11.71 -3.20
N PRO A 21 -16.02 11.52 -1.88
CA PRO A 21 -15.49 10.33 -1.21
C PRO A 21 -16.12 9.06 -1.79
N ALA A 22 -15.34 7.97 -1.83
CA ALA A 22 -15.83 6.68 -2.28
C ALA A 22 -17.09 6.25 -1.51
N PRO A 23 -18.07 5.64 -2.17
CA PRO A 23 -19.26 5.15 -1.51
C PRO A 23 -18.90 4.05 -0.52
N LYS A 24 -19.39 4.15 0.73
CA LYS A 24 -19.16 3.12 1.75
C LYS A 24 -20.07 1.91 1.48
N LYS A 25 -19.45 0.75 1.28
CA LYS A 25 -20.12 -0.55 1.18
C LYS A 25 -19.85 -1.38 2.44
N GLN A 26 -20.70 -2.39 2.68
CA GLN A 26 -20.45 -3.35 3.76
C GLN A 26 -19.08 -4.02 3.59
N GLY A 27 -18.36 -4.14 4.71
CA GLY A 27 -17.11 -4.85 4.83
C GLY A 27 -17.19 -5.94 5.88
N ILE A 28 -16.13 -6.13 6.65
CA ILE A 28 -16.02 -7.16 7.70
C ILE A 28 -17.11 -7.07 8.78
N GLU A 29 -17.80 -5.95 8.89
CA GLU A 29 -18.95 -5.73 9.76
C GLU A 29 -20.25 -6.34 9.22
N GLY A 30 -20.28 -6.69 7.94
CA GLY A 30 -21.47 -7.26 7.28
C GLY A 30 -21.51 -8.79 7.34
N LYS A 31 -22.68 -9.36 7.64
CA LYS A 31 -22.86 -10.83 7.72
C LYS A 31 -22.53 -11.54 6.40
N ASP A 32 -22.77 -10.89 5.26
CA ASP A 32 -22.57 -11.44 3.91
C ASP A 32 -21.23 -11.00 3.29
N TYR A 33 -20.34 -10.42 4.10
CA TYR A 33 -19.04 -10.00 3.59
C TYR A 33 -18.21 -11.18 3.12
N LYS A 34 -17.80 -11.12 1.84
CA LYS A 34 -16.84 -12.05 1.22
C LYS A 34 -15.58 -11.29 0.87
N TRP A 35 -14.50 -11.57 1.57
CA TRP A 35 -13.24 -10.84 1.43
C TRP A 35 -12.73 -10.75 -0.01
N ASN A 36 -12.83 -11.81 -0.78
CA ASN A 36 -12.35 -11.87 -2.16
C ASN A 36 -13.46 -12.30 -3.12
N ALA A 37 -14.65 -11.68 -2.96
CA ALA A 37 -15.78 -11.98 -3.83
C ALA A 37 -15.39 -11.89 -5.32
N GLU A 38 -15.89 -12.85 -6.12
CA GLU A 38 -15.72 -12.83 -7.58
C GLU A 38 -16.60 -11.77 -8.21
N GLY A 39 -16.24 -11.36 -9.44
CA GLY A 39 -16.98 -10.39 -10.24
C GLY A 39 -16.42 -8.97 -10.16
N GLY A 40 -16.99 -8.12 -11.00
CA GLY A 40 -16.62 -6.71 -11.14
C GLY A 40 -15.21 -6.45 -11.66
N GLU A 41 -14.81 -5.20 -11.61
CA GLU A 41 -13.54 -4.69 -12.13
C GLU A 41 -12.32 -5.50 -11.66
N LYS A 42 -12.28 -5.88 -10.39
CA LYS A 42 -11.19 -6.73 -9.85
C LYS A 42 -11.02 -8.01 -10.65
N SER A 43 -12.12 -8.73 -10.90
CA SER A 43 -12.07 -9.99 -11.63
C SER A 43 -11.75 -9.82 -13.11
N GLU A 44 -12.11 -8.68 -13.69
CA GLU A 44 -11.76 -8.32 -15.05
C GLU A 44 -10.27 -8.01 -15.14
N ALA A 45 -9.74 -7.12 -14.29
CA ALA A 45 -8.33 -6.76 -14.27
C ALA A 45 -7.40 -7.95 -14.00
N LEU A 46 -7.81 -8.91 -13.15
CA LEU A 46 -7.04 -10.12 -12.87
C LEU A 46 -6.90 -11.06 -14.08
N LYS A 47 -7.79 -10.96 -15.07
CA LYS A 47 -7.73 -11.73 -16.34
C LYS A 47 -6.86 -11.04 -17.39
N MET A 48 -6.57 -9.74 -17.22
CA MET A 48 -5.78 -8.97 -18.17
C MET A 48 -4.30 -9.28 -18.03
N LYS A 49 -3.60 -9.29 -19.17
CA LYS A 49 -2.13 -9.30 -19.17
C LYS A 49 -1.65 -7.87 -19.05
N GLY A 50 -1.07 -7.53 -17.90
CA GLY A 50 -0.50 -6.20 -17.67
C GLY A 50 0.73 -5.94 -18.54
N ASP A 51 0.83 -4.74 -19.07
CA ASP A 51 1.98 -4.22 -19.83
C ASP A 51 2.74 -3.21 -18.99
N LYS A 52 4.04 -3.48 -18.74
CA LYS A 52 4.86 -2.65 -17.84
C LYS A 52 5.13 -1.25 -18.40
N LYS A 53 5.17 -1.08 -19.73
CA LYS A 53 5.43 0.23 -20.34
C LYS A 53 4.23 1.14 -20.20
N ARG A 54 3.03 0.65 -20.52
CA ARG A 54 1.79 1.39 -20.25
C ARG A 54 1.58 1.61 -18.76
N GLY A 55 1.99 0.62 -17.94
CA GLY A 55 1.94 0.72 -16.49
C GLY A 55 2.87 1.79 -15.90
N GLU A 56 4.02 2.05 -16.52
CA GLU A 56 4.91 3.17 -16.15
C GLU A 56 4.20 4.51 -16.37
N GLU A 57 3.55 4.69 -17.53
CA GLU A 57 2.78 5.89 -17.86
C GLU A 57 1.61 6.07 -16.86
N ALA A 58 0.85 5.00 -16.58
CA ALA A 58 -0.23 5.03 -15.60
C ALA A 58 0.26 5.30 -14.16
N TYR A 59 1.50 4.94 -13.85
CA TYR A 59 2.09 5.13 -12.51
C TYR A 59 2.57 6.57 -12.26
N GLU A 60 2.74 7.41 -13.27
CA GLU A 60 3.26 8.77 -13.10
C GLU A 60 2.48 9.56 -12.04
N VAL A 61 1.15 9.51 -12.07
CA VAL A 61 0.30 10.17 -11.07
C VAL A 61 0.50 9.59 -9.67
N CYS A 62 0.76 8.31 -9.55
CA CYS A 62 1.00 7.62 -8.28
C CYS A 62 2.36 8.00 -7.69
N GLY A 63 3.35 8.22 -8.57
CA GLY A 63 4.72 8.58 -8.23
C GLY A 63 4.84 9.88 -7.44
N ALA A 64 3.87 10.80 -7.52
CA ALA A 64 3.84 12.02 -6.73
C ALA A 64 3.84 11.76 -5.21
N CYS A 65 3.15 10.72 -4.76
CA CYS A 65 3.04 10.33 -3.36
C CYS A 65 3.91 9.11 -3.01
N HIS A 66 3.84 8.07 -3.85
CA HIS A 66 4.56 6.81 -3.64
C HIS A 66 6.00 6.82 -4.15
N LEU A 67 6.47 7.95 -4.69
CA LEU A 67 7.75 8.17 -5.36
C LEU A 67 7.89 7.36 -6.66
N PRO A 68 8.69 7.84 -7.63
CA PRO A 68 8.92 7.13 -8.90
C PRO A 68 9.48 5.71 -8.72
N SER A 69 10.20 5.47 -7.63
CA SER A 69 10.75 4.14 -7.27
C SER A 69 9.76 3.22 -6.57
N GLY A 70 8.53 3.67 -6.29
CA GLY A 70 7.57 2.92 -5.48
C GLY A 70 7.94 2.81 -4.00
N ALA A 71 8.95 3.57 -3.54
CA ALA A 71 9.46 3.47 -2.17
C ALA A 71 8.48 3.95 -1.10
N GLY A 72 7.55 4.84 -1.43
CA GLY A 72 6.71 5.51 -0.44
C GLY A 72 7.53 6.44 0.47
N ARG A 73 7.03 6.70 1.68
CA ARG A 73 7.71 7.58 2.64
C ARG A 73 8.01 6.84 3.95
N PRO A 74 9.24 6.95 4.49
CA PRO A 74 9.66 6.25 5.72
C PRO A 74 8.81 6.58 6.96
N ASP A 75 8.14 7.74 6.97
CA ASP A 75 7.19 8.11 8.03
C ASP A 75 5.87 7.30 7.99
N GLY A 76 5.69 6.46 6.95
CA GLY A 76 4.52 5.61 6.77
C GLY A 76 3.28 6.32 6.25
N THR A 77 3.36 7.61 5.90
CA THR A 77 2.23 8.35 5.30
C THR A 77 1.81 7.71 3.99
N PHE A 78 2.77 7.44 3.12
CA PHE A 78 2.58 6.72 1.87
C PHE A 78 3.31 5.39 1.90
N PRO A 79 2.62 4.24 1.70
CA PRO A 79 3.26 2.94 1.73
C PRO A 79 4.24 2.73 0.57
N GLN A 80 5.22 1.89 0.80
CA GLN A 80 6.03 1.29 -0.23
C GLN A 80 5.15 0.36 -1.08
N LEU A 81 5.24 0.48 -2.40
CA LEU A 81 4.48 -0.30 -3.38
C LEU A 81 5.37 -1.24 -4.20
N ALA A 82 6.65 -0.88 -4.39
CA ALA A 82 7.57 -1.61 -5.26
C ALA A 82 7.64 -3.10 -4.89
N GLY A 83 7.59 -3.96 -5.89
CA GLY A 83 7.67 -5.41 -5.70
C GLY A 83 6.43 -6.05 -5.07
N GLN A 84 5.32 -5.30 -4.91
CA GLN A 84 4.08 -5.86 -4.41
C GLN A 84 3.41 -6.71 -5.49
N HIS A 85 2.75 -7.80 -5.09
CA HIS A 85 2.03 -8.68 -6.00
C HIS A 85 0.93 -7.97 -6.79
N THR A 86 0.87 -8.20 -8.10
CA THR A 86 -0.19 -7.66 -8.98
C THR A 86 -1.59 -7.95 -8.45
N THR A 87 -1.84 -9.15 -7.96
CA THR A 87 -3.15 -9.54 -7.41
C THR A 87 -3.55 -8.72 -6.20
N VAL A 88 -2.59 -8.42 -5.32
CA VAL A 88 -2.81 -7.58 -4.13
C VAL A 88 -3.07 -6.14 -4.55
N LEU A 89 -2.27 -5.58 -5.48
CA LEU A 89 -2.44 -4.21 -5.99
C LEU A 89 -3.80 -4.03 -6.64
N ILE A 90 -4.17 -4.92 -7.57
CA ILE A 90 -5.47 -4.89 -8.25
C ILE A 90 -6.61 -4.95 -7.23
N LYS A 91 -6.55 -5.90 -6.28
CA LYS A 91 -7.58 -6.00 -5.25
C LYS A 91 -7.69 -4.73 -4.42
N GLN A 92 -6.59 -4.16 -3.94
CA GLN A 92 -6.62 -2.97 -3.09
C GLN A 92 -7.17 -1.75 -3.83
N MET A 93 -6.80 -1.55 -5.08
CA MET A 93 -7.29 -0.44 -5.90
C MET A 93 -8.78 -0.59 -6.21
N ALA A 94 -9.21 -1.77 -6.63
CA ALA A 94 -10.63 -2.06 -6.89
C ALA A 94 -11.48 -1.91 -5.62
N ASP A 95 -10.98 -2.36 -4.46
CA ASP A 95 -11.68 -2.22 -3.18
C ASP A 95 -11.80 -0.74 -2.74
N ILE A 96 -10.78 0.09 -2.98
CA ILE A 96 -10.85 1.54 -2.73
C ILE A 96 -11.91 2.19 -3.62
N ARG A 97 -11.92 1.90 -4.91
CA ARG A 97 -12.90 2.42 -5.87
C ARG A 97 -14.33 1.98 -5.55
N ALA A 98 -14.50 0.73 -5.12
CA ALA A 98 -15.80 0.19 -4.73
C ALA A 98 -16.28 0.66 -3.34
N GLY A 99 -15.46 1.40 -2.59
CA GLY A 99 -15.78 1.82 -1.21
C GLY A 99 -15.77 0.68 -0.19
N LEU A 100 -15.12 -0.44 -0.51
CA LEU A 100 -14.86 -1.53 0.44
C LEU A 100 -13.67 -1.23 1.35
N ARG A 101 -12.70 -0.46 0.86
CA ARG A 101 -11.58 0.06 1.64
C ARG A 101 -11.67 1.58 1.71
N ASP A 102 -11.94 2.09 2.90
CA ASP A 102 -11.97 3.53 3.13
C ASP A 102 -10.55 4.11 3.03
N ASN A 103 -10.32 4.90 2.00
CA ASN A 103 -9.07 5.64 1.81
C ASN A 103 -9.36 6.93 1.04
N PRO A 104 -9.83 8.00 1.72
CA PRO A 104 -10.21 9.25 1.06
C PRO A 104 -9.06 9.90 0.27
N THR A 105 -7.83 9.74 0.77
CA THR A 105 -6.63 10.28 0.10
C THR A 105 -6.37 9.56 -1.22
N MET A 106 -6.51 8.24 -1.25
CA MET A 106 -6.17 7.43 -2.42
C MET A 106 -7.33 7.34 -3.44
N TYR A 107 -8.58 7.52 -2.98
CA TYR A 107 -9.76 7.37 -3.84
C TYR A 107 -9.72 8.23 -5.12
N PRO A 108 -9.41 9.53 -5.07
CA PRO A 108 -9.35 10.35 -6.29
C PRO A 108 -8.36 9.83 -7.32
N PHE A 109 -7.20 9.33 -6.87
CA PHE A 109 -6.17 8.76 -7.75
C PHE A 109 -6.57 7.38 -8.28
N ALA A 110 -7.16 6.55 -7.43
CA ALA A 110 -7.70 5.25 -7.87
C ALA A 110 -8.78 5.43 -8.93
N ALA A 111 -9.59 6.46 -8.83
CA ALA A 111 -10.66 6.79 -9.77
C ALA A 111 -10.18 7.28 -11.15
N THR A 112 -8.90 7.65 -11.31
CA THR A 112 -8.34 8.03 -12.62
C THR A 112 -8.05 6.83 -13.51
N LEU A 113 -7.86 5.64 -12.96
CA LEU A 113 -7.70 4.40 -13.73
C LEU A 113 -9.09 3.96 -14.20
N THR A 114 -9.40 4.24 -15.45
CA THR A 114 -10.78 4.17 -15.96
C THR A 114 -11.21 2.78 -16.43
N ASP A 115 -10.26 1.91 -16.73
CA ASP A 115 -10.55 0.55 -17.16
C ASP A 115 -9.70 -0.53 -16.46
N PRO A 116 -10.15 -1.79 -16.48
CA PRO A 116 -9.43 -2.91 -15.87
C PRO A 116 -8.03 -3.15 -16.45
N GLN A 117 -7.78 -2.78 -17.72
CA GLN A 117 -6.48 -2.94 -18.36
C GLN A 117 -5.46 -1.96 -17.76
N GLU A 118 -5.83 -0.69 -17.55
CA GLU A 118 -4.95 0.30 -16.90
C GLU A 118 -4.57 -0.14 -15.49
N LEU A 119 -5.51 -0.70 -14.75
CA LEU A 119 -5.26 -1.23 -13.41
C LEU A 119 -4.27 -2.42 -13.45
N ALA A 120 -4.42 -3.33 -14.42
CA ALA A 120 -3.51 -4.45 -14.61
C ALA A 120 -2.11 -4.00 -15.05
N ASP A 121 -2.02 -2.99 -15.92
CA ASP A 121 -0.77 -2.40 -16.41
C ASP A 121 -0.01 -1.73 -15.27
N ALA A 122 -0.65 -0.86 -14.50
CA ALA A 122 -0.05 -0.21 -13.33
C ALA A 122 0.45 -1.24 -12.31
N ALA A 123 -0.35 -2.27 -12.03
CA ALA A 123 0.04 -3.33 -11.10
C ALA A 123 1.26 -4.13 -11.61
N ALA A 124 1.33 -4.42 -12.91
CA ALA A 124 2.46 -5.12 -13.52
C ALA A 124 3.77 -4.30 -13.49
N TYR A 125 3.68 -2.99 -13.67
CA TYR A 125 4.82 -2.09 -13.53
C TYR A 125 5.32 -2.06 -12.08
N ILE A 126 4.44 -1.84 -11.12
CA ILE A 126 4.76 -1.76 -9.69
C ILE A 126 5.39 -3.07 -9.18
N GLU A 127 4.85 -4.23 -9.56
CA GLU A 127 5.42 -5.55 -9.19
C GLU A 127 6.84 -5.73 -9.73
N ALA A 128 7.18 -5.11 -10.86
CA ALA A 128 8.51 -5.20 -11.47
C ALA A 128 9.55 -4.25 -10.84
N LEU A 129 9.14 -3.29 -10.04
CA LEU A 129 10.06 -2.41 -9.32
C LEU A 129 10.76 -3.19 -8.21
N CYS A 130 12.07 -2.96 -8.04
CA CYS A 130 12.78 -3.56 -6.91
C CYS A 130 12.41 -2.88 -5.59
N ILE A 131 12.35 -3.65 -4.52
CA ILE A 131 12.01 -3.18 -3.17
C ILE A 131 13.16 -2.31 -2.62
N PRO A 132 12.93 -1.04 -2.25
CA PRO A 132 13.95 -0.18 -1.67
C PRO A 132 14.46 -0.71 -0.32
N VAL A 133 15.78 -0.52 -0.08
CA VAL A 133 16.44 -1.01 1.15
C VAL A 133 16.43 0.01 2.29
N ASP A 134 16.19 1.28 1.99
CA ASP A 134 16.19 2.43 2.90
C ASP A 134 14.78 2.83 3.36
N HIS A 135 13.98 1.85 3.73
CA HIS A 135 12.64 2.07 4.25
C HIS A 135 12.63 2.39 5.76
N GLY A 136 11.53 2.96 6.25
CA GLY A 136 11.35 3.31 7.67
C GLY A 136 11.24 2.06 8.54
N LYS A 137 12.21 1.87 9.44
CA LYS A 137 12.24 0.81 10.45
C LYS A 137 11.83 1.34 11.81
N TYR A 138 11.57 0.45 12.77
CA TYR A 138 11.42 0.85 14.16
C TYR A 138 12.79 1.31 14.71
N ASP A 139 12.82 2.51 15.27
CA ASP A 139 14.03 3.20 15.76
C ASP A 139 13.98 3.57 17.25
N GLY A 140 13.06 2.97 18.00
CA GLY A 140 12.98 3.12 19.45
C GLY A 140 14.23 2.60 20.17
N ALA A 141 14.51 3.12 21.36
CA ALA A 141 15.66 2.71 22.18
C ALA A 141 15.67 1.20 22.50
N ASP A 142 14.51 0.55 22.47
CA ASP A 142 14.28 -0.87 22.69
C ASP A 142 14.18 -1.69 21.39
N ALA A 143 14.63 -1.15 20.25
CA ALA A 143 14.43 -1.77 18.93
C ALA A 143 14.89 -3.23 18.86
N ALA A 144 16.04 -3.56 19.44
CA ALA A 144 16.53 -4.93 19.43
C ALA A 144 15.57 -5.90 20.18
N ALA A 145 15.07 -5.49 21.34
CA ALA A 145 14.13 -6.27 22.14
C ALA A 145 12.78 -6.43 21.42
N LYS A 146 12.26 -5.34 20.81
CA LYS A 146 11.01 -5.37 20.04
C LYS A 146 11.11 -6.25 18.80
N VAL A 147 12.21 -6.19 18.06
CA VAL A 147 12.45 -7.06 16.90
C VAL A 147 12.53 -8.53 17.34
N ALA A 148 13.20 -8.85 18.45
CA ALA A 148 13.25 -10.21 18.96
C ALA A 148 11.87 -10.74 19.37
N GLN A 149 11.12 -9.97 20.16
CA GLN A 149 9.74 -10.30 20.55
C GLN A 149 8.84 -10.45 19.31
N GLY A 150 8.95 -9.54 18.36
CA GLY A 150 8.16 -9.55 17.12
C GLY A 150 8.46 -10.78 16.26
N LYS A 151 9.72 -11.23 16.22
CA LYS A 151 10.13 -12.44 15.52
C LYS A 151 9.39 -13.68 16.07
N GLU A 152 9.37 -13.88 17.38
CA GLU A 152 8.69 -15.01 18.02
C GLU A 152 7.18 -15.02 17.69
N LEU A 153 6.54 -13.85 17.76
CA LEU A 153 5.11 -13.70 17.45
C LEU A 153 4.84 -13.96 15.96
N TYR A 154 5.70 -13.45 15.09
CA TYR A 154 5.59 -13.63 13.65
C TYR A 154 5.74 -15.09 13.23
N GLU A 155 6.79 -15.76 13.72
CA GLU A 155 7.06 -17.18 13.43
C GLU A 155 5.91 -18.08 13.87
N LYS A 156 5.23 -17.71 14.94
CA LYS A 156 4.12 -18.49 15.51
C LYS A 156 2.82 -18.39 14.70
N GLN A 157 2.50 -17.22 14.14
CA GLN A 157 1.16 -16.99 13.59
C GLN A 157 1.10 -16.26 12.23
N CYS A 158 2.20 -15.65 11.78
CA CYS A 158 2.21 -14.86 10.55
C CYS A 158 2.94 -15.56 9.40
N LEU A 159 3.89 -16.43 9.73
CA LEU A 159 4.79 -17.11 8.82
C LEU A 159 4.05 -17.89 7.74
N GLU A 160 2.98 -18.60 8.11
CA GLU A 160 2.22 -19.47 7.20
C GLU A 160 1.64 -18.70 6.00
N CYS A 161 1.19 -17.47 6.23
CA CYS A 161 0.58 -16.66 5.20
C CYS A 161 1.56 -15.70 4.52
N HIS A 162 2.47 -15.09 5.31
CA HIS A 162 3.35 -14.04 4.81
C HIS A 162 4.75 -14.51 4.43
N GLY A 163 5.07 -15.78 4.69
CA GLY A 163 6.36 -16.37 4.35
C GLY A 163 7.50 -15.99 5.28
N LYS A 164 8.64 -16.64 5.12
CA LYS A 164 9.81 -16.48 6.00
C LYS A 164 10.52 -15.15 5.80
N THR A 165 10.50 -14.63 4.59
CA THR A 165 11.12 -13.35 4.22
C THR A 165 10.10 -12.22 4.02
N GLY A 166 8.83 -12.48 4.32
CA GLY A 166 7.76 -11.51 4.12
C GLY A 166 7.31 -11.41 2.66
N GLU A 167 7.53 -12.46 1.88
CA GLU A 167 7.23 -12.54 0.46
C GLU A 167 5.74 -12.64 0.13
N GLY A 168 4.90 -13.06 1.09
CA GLY A 168 3.48 -13.23 0.88
C GLY A 168 3.13 -14.39 -0.06
N ASN A 169 1.94 -14.33 -0.65
CA ASN A 169 1.48 -15.31 -1.64
C ASN A 169 0.57 -14.64 -2.66
N LYS A 170 0.99 -14.61 -3.90
CA LYS A 170 0.30 -13.95 -5.01
C LYS A 170 -1.08 -14.55 -5.27
N GLU A 171 -1.18 -15.88 -5.32
CA GLU A 171 -2.40 -16.60 -5.64
C GLU A 171 -3.46 -16.46 -4.54
N LYS A 172 -3.00 -16.36 -3.28
CA LYS A 172 -3.87 -16.19 -2.11
C LYS A 172 -4.09 -14.71 -1.73
N PHE A 173 -3.59 -13.76 -2.51
CA PHE A 173 -3.68 -12.33 -2.22
C PHE A 173 -3.05 -11.93 -0.89
N TYR A 174 -2.05 -12.67 -0.43
CA TYR A 174 -1.28 -12.31 0.76
C TYR A 174 -0.15 -11.36 0.34
N PRO A 175 -0.09 -10.15 0.93
CA PRO A 175 0.83 -9.13 0.48
C PRO A 175 2.30 -9.44 0.81
N VAL A 176 3.20 -8.96 -0.04
CA VAL A 176 4.60 -8.73 0.32
C VAL A 176 4.63 -7.69 1.43
N ILE A 177 5.31 -8.01 2.53
CA ILE A 177 5.49 -7.11 3.68
C ILE A 177 6.97 -6.75 3.92
N ALA A 178 7.90 -7.45 3.29
CA ALA A 178 9.32 -7.09 3.30
C ALA A 178 9.53 -5.69 2.71
N GLY A 179 10.40 -4.90 3.34
CA GLY A 179 10.70 -3.55 2.90
C GLY A 179 9.59 -2.52 3.12
N GLN A 180 8.50 -2.91 3.80
CA GLN A 180 7.43 -1.97 4.12
C GLN A 180 7.79 -1.14 5.37
N HIS A 181 7.32 0.10 5.41
CA HIS A 181 7.56 1.03 6.50
C HIS A 181 6.88 0.58 7.81
N TYR A 182 7.65 0.59 8.90
CA TYR A 182 7.18 0.24 10.24
C TYR A 182 5.86 0.93 10.62
N LYS A 183 5.79 2.25 10.47
CA LYS A 183 4.60 3.03 10.84
C LYS A 183 3.37 2.68 10.00
N TYR A 184 3.58 2.34 8.72
CA TYR A 184 2.49 1.86 7.87
C TYR A 184 2.02 0.47 8.29
N LEU A 185 2.93 -0.46 8.58
CA LEU A 185 2.61 -1.81 9.06
C LEU A 185 1.81 -1.74 10.37
N LEU A 186 2.30 -0.97 11.34
CA LEU A 186 1.62 -0.79 12.62
C LEU A 186 0.20 -0.23 12.44
N ARG A 187 0.07 0.83 11.64
CA ARG A 187 -1.26 1.41 11.32
C ARG A 187 -2.18 0.38 10.70
N GLN A 188 -1.72 -0.37 9.69
CA GLN A 188 -2.58 -1.34 9.02
C GLN A 188 -3.01 -2.49 9.94
N MET A 189 -2.12 -3.01 10.77
CA MET A 189 -2.49 -4.04 11.74
C MET A 189 -3.49 -3.52 12.79
N THR A 190 -3.28 -2.30 13.29
CA THR A 190 -4.21 -1.66 14.23
C THR A 190 -5.58 -1.44 13.59
N GLU A 191 -5.64 -0.90 12.38
CA GLU A 191 -6.90 -0.68 11.65
C GLU A 191 -7.65 -1.99 11.36
N ILE A 192 -6.92 -3.08 11.05
CA ILE A 192 -7.52 -4.40 10.84
C ILE A 192 -8.05 -4.96 12.17
N ARG A 193 -7.25 -4.92 13.24
CA ARG A 193 -7.64 -5.41 14.56
C ARG A 193 -8.90 -4.71 15.08
N ASP A 194 -8.95 -3.40 14.90
CA ASP A 194 -10.00 -2.54 15.45
C ASP A 194 -11.22 -2.43 14.51
N GLY A 195 -11.18 -3.10 13.34
CA GLY A 195 -12.29 -3.16 12.39
C GLY A 195 -12.41 -1.94 11.48
N HIS A 196 -11.47 -0.99 11.53
CA HIS A 196 -11.51 0.21 10.70
C HIS A 196 -11.17 -0.09 9.22
N ARG A 197 -10.32 -1.09 8.97
CA ARG A 197 -10.03 -1.55 7.62
C ARG A 197 -11.06 -2.58 7.15
N ARG A 198 -12.13 -2.09 6.53
CA ARG A 198 -13.34 -2.85 6.19
C ARG A 198 -13.13 -3.94 5.14
N ASN A 199 -12.10 -3.86 4.30
CA ASN A 199 -11.75 -4.88 3.31
C ASN A 199 -10.74 -5.91 3.82
N ALA A 200 -10.59 -6.05 5.13
CA ALA A 200 -9.63 -6.98 5.71
C ALA A 200 -10.01 -8.45 5.45
N ASN A 201 -8.98 -9.30 5.34
CA ASN A 201 -9.18 -10.75 5.30
C ASN A 201 -9.68 -11.22 6.69
N PRO A 202 -10.81 -11.96 6.76
CA PRO A 202 -11.33 -12.46 8.04
C PRO A 202 -10.33 -13.31 8.83
N ASP A 203 -9.50 -14.12 8.16
CA ASP A 203 -8.47 -14.91 8.83
C ASP A 203 -7.40 -14.01 9.45
N MET A 204 -6.97 -12.97 8.74
CA MET A 204 -6.05 -11.97 9.29
C MET A 204 -6.67 -11.25 10.50
N VAL A 205 -7.94 -10.86 10.44
CA VAL A 205 -8.66 -10.27 11.58
C VAL A 205 -8.64 -11.21 12.78
N LYS A 206 -8.96 -12.49 12.56
CA LYS A 206 -8.98 -13.52 13.60
C LYS A 206 -7.60 -13.66 14.27
N VAL A 207 -6.53 -13.67 13.47
CA VAL A 207 -5.15 -13.81 13.97
C VAL A 207 -4.73 -12.61 14.80
N ILE A 208 -5.03 -11.37 14.37
CA ILE A 208 -4.52 -10.17 15.06
C ILE A 208 -5.42 -9.64 16.16
N LYS A 209 -6.69 -10.08 16.21
CA LYS A 209 -7.69 -9.60 17.18
C LYS A 209 -7.23 -9.68 18.65
N PRO A 210 -6.53 -10.75 19.10
CA PRO A 210 -6.11 -10.86 20.49
C PRO A 210 -4.85 -10.05 20.85
N TYR A 211 -4.14 -9.46 19.86
CA TYR A 211 -2.88 -8.79 20.13
C TYR A 211 -3.06 -7.42 20.80
N THR A 212 -2.23 -7.16 21.80
CA THR A 212 -2.09 -5.85 22.45
C THR A 212 -1.38 -4.86 21.53
N ASN A 213 -1.46 -3.57 21.85
CA ASN A 213 -0.71 -2.54 21.12
C ASN A 213 0.80 -2.80 21.14
N ASP A 214 1.32 -3.21 22.29
CA ASP A 214 2.73 -3.52 22.45
C ASP A 214 3.19 -4.68 21.56
N GLN A 215 2.37 -5.72 21.46
CA GLN A 215 2.63 -6.85 20.56
C GLN A 215 2.56 -6.45 19.09
N LEU A 216 1.62 -5.59 18.70
CA LEU A 216 1.56 -5.05 17.33
C LEU A 216 2.79 -4.19 17.00
N VAL A 217 3.28 -3.40 17.95
CA VAL A 217 4.55 -2.66 17.83
C VAL A 217 5.70 -3.63 17.56
N ALA A 218 5.82 -4.70 18.37
CA ALA A 218 6.87 -5.69 18.21
C ALA A 218 6.80 -6.41 16.86
N ILE A 219 5.61 -6.89 16.47
CA ILE A 219 5.41 -7.56 15.18
C ILE A 219 5.78 -6.61 14.01
N SER A 220 5.32 -5.35 14.06
CA SER A 220 5.65 -4.36 13.02
C SER A 220 7.13 -4.04 12.96
N ALA A 221 7.81 -3.97 14.12
CA ALA A 221 9.25 -3.76 14.20
C ALA A 221 10.01 -4.90 13.50
N TYR A 222 9.63 -6.14 13.77
CA TYR A 222 10.21 -7.31 13.10
C TYR A 222 9.89 -7.32 11.59
N GLN A 223 8.64 -7.13 11.20
CA GLN A 223 8.22 -7.10 9.79
C GLN A 223 8.99 -6.06 8.99
N SER A 224 9.22 -4.85 9.55
CA SER A 224 10.02 -3.81 8.92
C SER A 224 11.51 -4.16 8.82
N SER A 225 11.98 -5.18 9.53
CA SER A 225 13.35 -5.69 9.45
C SER A 225 13.54 -6.80 8.43
N LEU A 226 12.46 -7.36 7.88
CA LEU A 226 12.51 -8.47 6.93
C LEU A 226 13.23 -8.06 5.64
N VAL A 227 14.04 -8.97 5.15
CA VAL A 227 14.78 -8.83 3.90
C VAL A 227 14.32 -9.93 2.94
N MET A 228 13.98 -9.56 1.72
CA MET A 228 13.59 -10.46 0.64
C MET A 228 14.70 -10.51 -0.42
N PRO A 229 15.65 -11.46 -0.33
CA PRO A 229 16.77 -11.55 -1.25
C PRO A 229 16.31 -11.69 -2.71
N GLY A 230 16.99 -10.99 -3.62
CA GLY A 230 16.67 -11.03 -5.05
C GLY A 230 15.57 -10.07 -5.50
N ALA A 231 14.66 -9.65 -4.60
CA ALA A 231 13.63 -8.65 -4.90
C ALA A 231 14.03 -7.23 -4.48
N MET A 232 14.99 -7.10 -3.56
CA MET A 232 15.43 -5.78 -3.08
C MET A 232 16.40 -5.11 -4.08
N CYS A 233 16.32 -3.78 -4.14
CA CYS A 233 17.24 -2.98 -4.95
C CYS A 233 18.67 -3.20 -4.52
N LYS A 234 19.58 -3.24 -5.49
CA LYS A 234 21.02 -3.23 -5.18
C LYS A 234 21.35 -1.88 -4.53
N PRO A 235 22.15 -1.85 -3.45
CA PRO A 235 22.64 -0.59 -2.88
C PRO A 235 23.33 0.22 -3.99
N LYS A 236 23.01 1.51 -4.10
CA LYS A 236 23.72 2.39 -5.03
C LYS A 236 25.19 2.41 -4.62
N ALA A 237 26.07 2.03 -5.53
CA ALA A 237 27.52 2.14 -5.35
C ALA A 237 27.83 3.62 -5.03
N GLY A 238 28.32 3.91 -3.81
CA GLY A 238 28.67 5.26 -3.38
C GLY A 238 27.87 5.83 -2.19
N ALA A 239 26.85 5.16 -1.69
CA ALA A 239 26.20 5.56 -0.42
C ALA A 239 26.95 5.02 0.80
N ALA A 240 28.28 5.17 0.81
CA ALA A 240 29.09 4.95 2.02
C ALA A 240 28.81 6.08 3.00
N LYS A 241 28.24 5.72 4.13
CA LYS A 241 28.06 6.45 5.39
C LYS A 241 28.82 7.78 5.46
N LYS A 242 28.12 8.90 5.33
CA LYS A 242 28.53 10.10 6.04
C LYS A 242 28.15 9.88 7.51
N LYS A 243 29.19 9.64 8.32
CA LYS A 243 29.13 9.68 9.78
C LYS A 243 28.72 11.06 10.27
#